data_5f0dbe8e4444d0c69ceac07a21193d30
#
_entry.id   5f0dbe8e4444d0c69ceac07a21193d30
#
_cell.length_a   1.000
_cell.length_b   1.000
_cell.length_c   1.000
_cell.angle_alpha   90.00
_cell.angle_beta   90.00
_cell.angle_gamma   90.00
#
_symmetry.space_group_name_H-M   'P 1'
#
loop_
_entity.id
_entity.type
_entity.pdbx_description
1 polymer ?
#
loop_
_entity_poly.entity_id
_entity_poly.type
_entity_poly.pdbx_seq_one_letter_code
_entity_poly.pdbx_strand_id
1 'polypeptide(L)'
;METGIQVSSLKPLLTTPEEVRTACEKMAALGSGPVQLQWIDPAVSSEAIAGALEENHLQSVSVQDFYDTVAGNFEYYVNLNAATGGTWLCVSRIPEVCKSVDGLDEYVRQLRAMQDKLTPLGQKLCFHPVTGDYRAIPGMDVVALLLEKMPELMLCLDLFHLNRNCADMPGFIRKYAGRICMVHFKDSIGTALVPAGQGEVNWNGVVQACLEAGVPYGFVEQETWNRDPYDCLGEALQWLNDQL
;
A
#
# COMPACT_ATOMS: atom_id res chain seq x y z
N MET A 1 5.97 -1.35 14.89
CA MET A 1 5.19 -1.29 13.62
C MET A 1 3.76 -1.72 13.96
N GLU A 2 2.76 -0.90 13.64
CA GLU A 2 1.35 -1.30 13.76
C GLU A 2 0.97 -2.17 12.56
N THR A 3 0.20 -3.25 12.81
CA THR A 3 -0.18 -4.22 11.77
C THR A 3 -1.65 -4.09 11.40
N GLY A 4 -1.96 -4.30 10.13
CA GLY A 4 -3.31 -4.17 9.62
C GLY A 4 -3.52 -4.85 8.28
N ILE A 5 -4.59 -4.49 7.60
CA ILE A 5 -5.04 -5.12 6.36
C ILE A 5 -5.07 -4.09 5.22
N GLN A 6 -4.50 -4.48 4.06
CA GLN A 6 -4.74 -3.81 2.79
C GLN A 6 -6.10 -4.26 2.23
N VAL A 7 -7.02 -3.30 2.11
CA VAL A 7 -8.45 -3.56 1.82
C VAL A 7 -8.67 -4.08 0.38
N SER A 8 -7.74 -3.85 -0.54
CA SER A 8 -7.77 -4.45 -1.89
C SER A 8 -7.93 -5.97 -1.88
N SER A 9 -7.47 -6.63 -0.81
CA SER A 9 -7.63 -8.06 -0.58
C SER A 9 -9.09 -8.53 -0.58
N LEU A 10 -10.02 -7.62 -0.33
CA LEU A 10 -11.46 -7.89 -0.24
C LEU A 10 -12.26 -7.30 -1.41
N LYS A 11 -11.60 -6.82 -2.47
CA LYS A 11 -12.22 -6.10 -3.59
C LYS A 11 -13.58 -6.64 -4.06
N PRO A 12 -13.79 -7.96 -4.27
CA PRO A 12 -15.08 -8.48 -4.70
C PRO A 12 -16.21 -8.37 -3.67
N LEU A 13 -15.87 -8.01 -2.42
CA LEU A 13 -16.77 -7.92 -1.26
C LEU A 13 -16.94 -6.47 -0.79
N LEU A 14 -16.71 -5.48 -1.65
CA LEU A 14 -16.70 -4.04 -1.32
C LEU A 14 -17.55 -3.24 -2.30
N THR A 15 -18.66 -3.81 -2.78
CA THR A 15 -19.48 -3.21 -3.85
C THR A 15 -20.70 -2.45 -3.33
N THR A 16 -21.07 -2.66 -2.07
CA THR A 16 -22.20 -1.99 -1.41
C THR A 16 -21.82 -1.48 -0.02
N PRO A 17 -22.53 -0.48 0.55
CA PRO A 17 -22.29 -0.04 1.91
C PRO A 17 -22.39 -1.14 2.96
N GLU A 18 -23.30 -2.11 2.77
CA GLU A 18 -23.49 -3.24 3.66
C GLU A 18 -22.29 -4.21 3.63
N GLU A 19 -21.77 -4.48 2.43
CA GLU A 19 -20.56 -5.30 2.26
C GLU A 19 -19.35 -4.63 2.90
N VAL A 20 -19.19 -3.31 2.72
CA VAL A 20 -18.09 -2.55 3.37
C VAL A 20 -18.22 -2.61 4.88
N ARG A 21 -19.42 -2.44 5.45
CA ARG A 21 -19.63 -2.58 6.91
C ARG A 21 -19.26 -3.98 7.40
N THR A 22 -19.74 -5.02 6.71
CA THR A 22 -19.41 -6.42 7.02
C THR A 22 -17.90 -6.69 6.93
N ALA A 23 -17.23 -6.12 5.93
CA ALA A 23 -15.78 -6.25 5.79
C ALA A 23 -15.04 -5.57 6.96
N CYS A 24 -15.45 -4.38 7.36
CA CYS A 24 -14.89 -3.66 8.52
C CYS A 24 -15.09 -4.46 9.82
N GLU A 25 -16.29 -4.98 10.07
CA GLU A 25 -16.57 -5.83 11.23
C GLU A 25 -15.64 -7.05 11.29
N LYS A 26 -15.49 -7.75 10.17
CA LYS A 26 -14.62 -8.93 10.09
C LYS A 26 -13.14 -8.58 10.23
N MET A 27 -12.66 -7.50 9.60
CA MET A 27 -11.27 -7.04 9.78
C MET A 27 -10.97 -6.68 11.23
N ALA A 28 -11.88 -5.99 11.92
CA ALA A 28 -11.75 -5.68 13.34
C ALA A 28 -11.72 -6.95 14.20
N ALA A 29 -12.57 -7.93 13.90
CA ALA A 29 -12.58 -9.22 14.61
C ALA A 29 -11.28 -10.03 14.42
N LEU A 30 -10.54 -9.83 13.32
CA LEU A 30 -9.20 -10.38 13.11
C LEU A 30 -8.10 -9.63 13.89
N GLY A 31 -8.44 -8.54 14.57
CA GLY A 31 -7.49 -7.72 15.31
C GLY A 31 -6.76 -6.67 14.47
N SER A 32 -7.24 -6.37 13.25
CA SER A 32 -6.73 -5.23 12.50
C SER A 32 -7.12 -3.91 13.20
N GLY A 33 -6.16 -3.01 13.40
CA GLY A 33 -6.42 -1.64 13.84
C GLY A 33 -6.31 -0.68 12.64
N PRO A 34 -5.12 -0.51 12.06
CA PRO A 34 -4.94 0.27 10.85
C PRO A 34 -5.41 -0.49 9.60
N VAL A 35 -5.91 0.27 8.61
CA VAL A 35 -6.25 -0.25 7.28
C VAL A 35 -5.73 0.72 6.20
N GLN A 36 -5.40 0.17 5.03
CA GLN A 36 -5.17 0.95 3.84
C GLN A 36 -6.30 0.71 2.85
N LEU A 37 -7.02 1.76 2.45
CA LEU A 37 -8.18 1.66 1.57
C LEU A 37 -7.74 1.59 0.11
N GLN A 38 -8.31 0.62 -0.62
CA GLN A 38 -8.12 0.52 -2.06
C GLN A 38 -9.27 -0.30 -2.68
N TRP A 39 -9.70 0.10 -3.87
CA TRP A 39 -10.65 -0.63 -4.73
C TRP A 39 -12.02 -0.91 -4.08
N ILE A 40 -12.48 -0.04 -3.21
CA ILE A 40 -13.89 0.01 -2.81
C ILE A 40 -14.68 0.58 -4.00
N ASP A 41 -15.85 0.02 -4.28
CA ASP A 41 -16.68 0.47 -5.40
C ASP A 41 -17.01 1.97 -5.24
N PRO A 42 -16.80 2.80 -6.27
CA PRO A 42 -17.07 4.24 -6.20
C PRO A 42 -18.54 4.60 -5.93
N ALA A 43 -19.47 3.64 -6.07
CA ALA A 43 -20.87 3.83 -5.67
C ALA A 43 -21.07 3.86 -4.15
N VAL A 44 -20.10 3.38 -3.37
CA VAL A 44 -20.11 3.47 -1.89
C VAL A 44 -19.59 4.86 -1.51
N SER A 45 -20.42 5.65 -0.84
CA SER A 45 -20.04 7.02 -0.47
C SER A 45 -18.92 7.05 0.58
N SER A 46 -18.13 8.11 0.58
CA SER A 46 -17.06 8.33 1.55
C SER A 46 -17.57 8.34 2.99
N GLU A 47 -18.78 8.85 3.22
CA GLU A 47 -19.44 8.89 4.52
C GLU A 47 -19.81 7.47 4.99
N ALA A 48 -20.28 6.61 4.08
CA ALA A 48 -20.58 5.21 4.42
C ALA A 48 -19.31 4.42 4.79
N ILE A 49 -18.21 4.67 4.06
CA ILE A 49 -16.90 4.07 4.37
C ILE A 49 -16.40 4.56 5.73
N ALA A 50 -16.41 5.89 5.95
CA ALA A 50 -15.98 6.49 7.21
C ALA A 50 -16.79 5.97 8.40
N GLY A 51 -18.13 5.92 8.27
CA GLY A 51 -19.01 5.37 9.31
C GLY A 51 -18.72 3.91 9.63
N ALA A 52 -18.50 3.06 8.61
CA ALA A 52 -18.17 1.66 8.82
C ALA A 52 -16.81 1.47 9.55
N LEU A 53 -15.81 2.31 9.24
CA LEU A 53 -14.52 2.30 9.93
C LEU A 53 -14.67 2.74 11.40
N GLU A 54 -15.40 3.83 11.67
CA GLU A 54 -15.64 4.36 13.00
C GLU A 54 -16.40 3.37 13.90
N GLU A 55 -17.48 2.77 13.40
CA GLU A 55 -18.29 1.77 14.09
C GLU A 55 -17.45 0.55 14.55
N ASN A 56 -16.39 0.23 13.82
CA ASN A 56 -15.53 -0.93 14.06
C ASN A 56 -14.16 -0.56 14.63
N HIS A 57 -13.95 0.70 15.01
CA HIS A 57 -12.68 1.20 15.57
C HIS A 57 -11.47 0.96 14.68
N LEU A 58 -11.67 0.96 13.36
CA LEU A 58 -10.58 0.85 12.37
C LEU A 58 -10.06 2.24 12.01
N GLN A 59 -8.74 2.35 11.84
CA GLN A 59 -8.08 3.59 11.45
C GLN A 59 -7.65 3.52 9.98
N SER A 60 -8.24 4.34 9.11
CA SER A 60 -7.67 4.54 7.77
C SER A 60 -6.34 5.28 7.88
N VAL A 61 -5.29 4.71 7.30
CA VAL A 61 -3.96 5.34 7.24
C VAL A 61 -3.77 6.02 5.89
N SER A 62 -4.31 5.41 4.84
CA SER A 62 -4.05 5.80 3.46
C SER A 62 -5.17 5.34 2.54
N VAL A 63 -5.38 6.10 1.47
CA VAL A 63 -6.12 5.66 0.29
C VAL A 63 -5.11 5.43 -0.84
N GLN A 64 -5.22 4.31 -1.56
CA GLN A 64 -4.32 3.94 -2.65
C GLN A 64 -5.08 3.65 -3.95
N ASP A 65 -4.50 4.06 -5.09
CA ASP A 65 -4.85 3.53 -6.41
C ASP A 65 -3.71 3.73 -7.41
N PHE A 66 -3.90 3.26 -8.65
CA PHE A 66 -2.97 3.52 -9.73
C PHE A 66 -2.85 5.02 -10.01
N TYR A 67 -1.64 5.46 -10.34
CA TYR A 67 -1.38 6.87 -10.59
C TYR A 67 -2.38 7.49 -11.60
N ASP A 68 -2.61 6.84 -12.74
CA ASP A 68 -3.50 7.38 -13.77
C ASP A 68 -4.94 7.52 -13.27
N THR A 69 -5.40 6.60 -12.41
CA THR A 69 -6.74 6.64 -11.80
C THR A 69 -6.84 7.79 -10.81
N VAL A 70 -5.84 7.94 -9.94
CA VAL A 70 -5.78 9.06 -8.97
C VAL A 70 -5.67 10.39 -9.69
N ALA A 71 -4.81 10.51 -10.70
CA ALA A 71 -4.64 11.75 -11.47
C ALA A 71 -5.92 12.18 -12.19
N GLY A 72 -6.67 11.21 -12.73
CA GLY A 72 -7.95 11.46 -13.40
C GLY A 72 -9.11 11.83 -12.47
N ASN A 73 -9.02 11.48 -11.18
CA ASN A 73 -10.08 11.69 -10.18
C ASN A 73 -9.52 12.23 -8.85
N PHE A 74 -8.54 13.13 -8.93
CA PHE A 74 -7.74 13.56 -7.78
C PHE A 74 -8.58 14.04 -6.58
N GLU A 75 -9.60 14.87 -6.83
CA GLU A 75 -10.47 15.40 -5.77
C GLU A 75 -11.26 14.30 -5.05
N TYR A 76 -11.70 13.26 -5.76
CA TYR A 76 -12.37 12.12 -5.15
C TYR A 76 -11.46 11.43 -4.13
N TYR A 77 -10.21 11.12 -4.52
CA TYR A 77 -9.26 10.44 -3.64
C TYR A 77 -8.84 11.29 -2.44
N VAL A 78 -8.65 12.60 -2.64
CA VAL A 78 -8.36 13.56 -1.57
C VAL A 78 -9.51 13.64 -0.57
N ASN A 79 -10.74 13.73 -1.07
CA ASN A 79 -11.94 13.83 -0.23
C ASN A 79 -12.20 12.50 0.52
N LEU A 80 -12.05 11.36 -0.14
CA LEU A 80 -12.16 10.05 0.51
C LEU A 80 -11.12 9.90 1.63
N ASN A 81 -9.87 10.24 1.36
CA ASN A 81 -8.80 10.18 2.35
C ASN A 81 -9.07 11.10 3.54
N ALA A 82 -9.56 12.32 3.28
CA ALA A 82 -9.95 13.25 4.35
C ALA A 82 -11.15 12.74 5.17
N ALA A 83 -12.21 12.25 4.50
CA ALA A 83 -13.42 11.75 5.16
C ALA A 83 -13.13 10.55 6.08
N THR A 84 -12.18 9.70 5.71
CA THR A 84 -11.78 8.52 6.47
C THR A 84 -10.63 8.77 7.46
N GLY A 85 -10.13 10.01 7.56
CA GLY A 85 -9.04 10.38 8.47
C GLY A 85 -7.66 9.93 8.03
N GLY A 86 -7.50 9.51 6.77
CA GLY A 86 -6.21 9.07 6.21
C GLY A 86 -5.21 10.21 6.07
N THR A 87 -3.96 9.92 6.33
CA THR A 87 -2.86 10.89 6.19
C THR A 87 -2.19 10.81 4.83
N TRP A 88 -2.14 9.63 4.22
CA TRP A 88 -1.39 9.38 3.01
C TRP A 88 -2.30 9.14 1.81
N LEU A 89 -2.04 9.85 0.71
CA LEU A 89 -2.53 9.47 -0.60
C LEU A 89 -1.43 8.67 -1.30
N CYS A 90 -1.69 7.41 -1.57
CA CYS A 90 -0.73 6.50 -2.17
C CYS A 90 -1.01 6.32 -3.66
N VAL A 91 -0.04 6.62 -4.50
CA VAL A 91 -0.12 6.36 -5.94
C VAL A 91 0.78 5.20 -6.30
N SER A 92 0.28 4.27 -7.10
CA SER A 92 1.07 3.12 -7.52
C SER A 92 1.27 3.09 -9.03
N ARG A 93 2.34 2.44 -9.45
CA ARG A 93 2.72 2.20 -10.84
C ARG A 93 3.12 3.48 -11.57
N ILE A 94 4.31 3.49 -12.15
CA ILE A 94 4.78 4.56 -13.06
C ILE A 94 3.99 4.45 -14.37
N PRO A 95 3.38 5.55 -14.87
CA PRO A 95 2.71 5.55 -16.17
C PRO A 95 3.65 5.09 -17.29
N GLU A 96 3.12 4.34 -18.25
CA GLU A 96 3.94 3.78 -19.34
C GLU A 96 4.69 4.87 -20.15
N VAL A 97 4.02 6.01 -20.35
CA VAL A 97 4.60 7.17 -21.05
C VAL A 97 5.75 7.83 -20.27
N CYS A 98 5.87 7.55 -18.97
CA CYS A 98 6.92 8.09 -18.11
C CYS A 98 8.10 7.12 -17.92
N LYS A 99 8.09 5.95 -18.55
CA LYS A 99 9.15 4.94 -18.44
C LYS A 99 10.35 5.21 -19.36
N SER A 100 10.88 6.42 -19.29
CA SER A 100 12.11 6.88 -19.93
C SER A 100 12.79 7.89 -19.01
N VAL A 101 14.04 8.29 -19.29
CA VAL A 101 14.75 9.27 -18.47
C VAL A 101 13.99 10.61 -18.42
N ASP A 102 13.61 11.12 -19.59
CA ASP A 102 12.85 12.39 -19.69
C ASP A 102 11.43 12.23 -19.13
N GLY A 103 10.80 11.07 -19.36
CA GLY A 103 9.47 10.76 -18.82
C GLY A 103 9.46 10.67 -17.30
N LEU A 104 10.56 10.21 -16.69
CA LEU A 104 10.67 10.17 -15.23
C LEU A 104 10.77 11.59 -14.64
N ASP A 105 11.44 12.53 -15.32
CA ASP A 105 11.47 13.94 -14.90
C ASP A 105 10.06 14.57 -14.96
N GLU A 106 9.29 14.22 -15.99
CA GLU A 106 7.87 14.60 -16.07
C GLU A 106 7.06 14.01 -14.91
N TYR A 107 7.25 12.73 -14.62
CA TYR A 107 6.54 12.05 -13.52
C TYR A 107 6.85 12.70 -12.16
N VAL A 108 8.12 13.04 -11.90
CA VAL A 108 8.52 13.78 -10.68
C VAL A 108 7.83 15.14 -10.59
N ARG A 109 7.72 15.88 -11.70
CA ARG A 109 6.98 17.16 -11.72
C ARG A 109 5.51 16.97 -11.38
N GLN A 110 4.89 15.93 -11.91
CA GLN A 110 3.49 15.59 -11.65
C GLN A 110 3.26 15.17 -10.18
N LEU A 111 4.15 14.33 -9.61
CA LEU A 111 4.08 13.95 -8.19
C LEU A 111 4.25 15.17 -7.26
N ARG A 112 5.17 16.08 -7.58
CA ARG A 112 5.31 17.33 -6.82
C ARG A 112 4.07 18.20 -6.88
N ALA A 113 3.47 18.34 -8.06
CA ALA A 113 2.23 19.09 -8.20
C ALA A 113 1.06 18.46 -7.40
N MET A 114 1.01 17.14 -7.26
CA MET A 114 0.07 16.47 -6.35
C MET A 114 0.40 16.78 -4.89
N GLN A 115 1.68 16.65 -4.47
CA GLN A 115 2.11 16.93 -3.10
C GLN A 115 1.81 18.38 -2.70
N ASP A 116 2.03 19.34 -3.60
CA ASP A 116 1.73 20.76 -3.36
C ASP A 116 0.25 21.01 -3.08
N LYS A 117 -0.65 20.24 -3.73
CA LYS A 117 -2.09 20.31 -3.47
C LYS A 117 -2.51 19.61 -2.17
N LEU A 118 -1.80 18.55 -1.77
CA LEU A 118 -2.08 17.78 -0.55
C LEU A 118 -1.60 18.50 0.72
N THR A 119 -0.47 19.19 0.64
CA THR A 119 0.19 19.83 1.78
C THR A 119 -0.71 20.81 2.56
N PRO A 120 -1.48 21.73 1.92
CA PRO A 120 -2.39 22.63 2.63
C PRO A 120 -3.56 21.90 3.33
N LEU A 121 -3.83 20.66 2.93
CA LEU A 121 -4.89 19.81 3.49
C LEU A 121 -4.39 18.91 4.62
N GLY A 122 -3.10 19.02 4.97
CA GLY A 122 -2.46 18.14 5.95
C GLY A 122 -2.23 16.71 5.46
N GLN A 123 -2.46 16.44 4.16
CA GLN A 123 -2.22 15.14 3.55
C GLN A 123 -0.83 15.06 2.92
N LYS A 124 -0.33 13.84 2.75
CA LYS A 124 1.00 13.55 2.21
C LYS A 124 0.88 12.56 1.06
N LEU A 125 1.82 12.66 0.12
CA LEU A 125 1.93 11.71 -0.99
C LEU A 125 2.93 10.60 -0.66
N CYS A 126 2.61 9.36 -1.03
CA CYS A 126 3.58 8.28 -1.10
C CYS A 126 3.44 7.49 -2.41
N PHE A 127 4.49 6.78 -2.78
CA PHE A 127 4.56 5.99 -4.00
C PHE A 127 4.70 4.50 -3.68
N HIS A 128 3.87 3.69 -4.35
CA HIS A 128 3.90 2.24 -4.27
C HIS A 128 4.45 1.65 -5.57
N PRO A 129 5.76 1.28 -5.62
CA PRO A 129 6.35 0.67 -6.79
C PRO A 129 5.86 -0.79 -6.95
N VAL A 130 5.50 -1.17 -8.18
CA VAL A 130 5.20 -2.56 -8.53
C VAL A 130 6.40 -3.20 -9.26
N THR A 131 6.39 -4.52 -9.42
CA THR A 131 7.51 -5.29 -10.01
C THR A 131 8.11 -4.65 -11.27
N GLY A 132 7.26 -4.17 -12.18
CA GLY A 132 7.72 -3.57 -13.45
C GLY A 132 8.34 -2.18 -13.33
N ASP A 133 8.16 -1.49 -12.21
CA ASP A 133 8.67 -0.13 -12.03
C ASP A 133 10.17 -0.10 -11.71
N TYR A 134 10.69 -1.10 -10.97
CA TYR A 134 12.09 -1.14 -10.56
C TYR A 134 13.07 -1.14 -11.75
N ARG A 135 12.68 -1.76 -12.87
CA ARG A 135 13.49 -1.89 -14.08
C ARG A 135 12.77 -1.33 -15.31
N ALA A 136 11.91 -0.34 -15.11
CA ALA A 136 11.14 0.29 -16.18
C ALA A 136 12.04 0.94 -17.25
N ILE A 137 13.25 1.35 -16.87
CA ILE A 137 14.28 1.87 -17.79
C ILE A 137 15.46 0.89 -17.78
N PRO A 138 15.86 0.33 -18.93
CA PRO A 138 16.96 -0.64 -19.00
C PRO A 138 18.25 -0.14 -18.35
N GLY A 139 18.84 -0.96 -17.47
CA GLY A 139 20.11 -0.66 -16.82
C GLY A 139 20.01 0.32 -15.63
N MET A 140 18.82 0.76 -15.27
CA MET A 140 18.60 1.72 -14.16
C MET A 140 17.76 1.09 -13.03
N ASP A 141 18.09 1.44 -11.79
CA ASP A 141 17.19 1.27 -10.64
C ASP A 141 16.28 2.51 -10.59
N VAL A 142 15.10 2.37 -11.18
CA VAL A 142 14.18 3.50 -11.37
C VAL A 142 13.60 3.99 -10.04
N VAL A 143 13.40 3.09 -9.07
CA VAL A 143 12.92 3.48 -7.73
C VAL A 143 13.99 4.31 -7.02
N ALA A 144 15.26 3.88 -7.06
CA ALA A 144 16.36 4.66 -6.50
C ALA A 144 16.50 6.04 -7.15
N LEU A 145 16.40 6.08 -8.49
CA LEU A 145 16.49 7.33 -9.25
C LEU A 145 15.31 8.27 -8.94
N LEU A 146 14.09 7.73 -8.80
CA LEU A 146 12.93 8.52 -8.40
C LEU A 146 13.11 9.13 -7.01
N LEU A 147 13.61 8.35 -6.05
CA LEU A 147 13.89 8.82 -4.69
C LEU A 147 15.02 9.86 -4.64
N GLU A 148 16.00 9.79 -5.55
CA GLU A 148 17.05 10.79 -5.70
C GLU A 148 16.48 12.10 -6.27
N LYS A 149 15.65 12.00 -7.32
CA LYS A 149 15.03 13.18 -7.97
C LYS A 149 13.98 13.86 -7.09
N MET A 150 13.33 13.14 -6.19
CA MET A 150 12.30 13.63 -5.25
C MET A 150 12.63 13.19 -3.82
N PRO A 151 13.55 13.89 -3.12
CA PRO A 151 13.98 13.51 -1.78
C PRO A 151 12.86 13.48 -0.73
N GLU A 152 11.79 14.22 -0.94
CA GLU A 152 10.60 14.31 -0.08
C GLU A 152 9.62 13.14 -0.29
N LEU A 153 9.75 12.37 -1.37
CA LEU A 153 8.84 11.26 -1.67
C LEU A 153 9.02 10.11 -0.68
N MET A 154 7.92 9.64 -0.12
CA MET A 154 7.88 8.47 0.76
C MET A 154 7.43 7.23 -0.02
N LEU A 155 7.81 6.06 0.47
CA LEU A 155 7.43 4.78 -0.13
C LEU A 155 6.36 4.08 0.70
N CYS A 156 5.35 3.56 0.03
CA CYS A 156 4.57 2.41 0.42
C CYS A 156 5.24 1.20 -0.24
N LEU A 157 6.01 0.40 0.49
CA LEU A 157 6.88 -0.61 -0.09
C LEU A 157 6.23 -1.99 -0.05
N ASP A 158 5.78 -2.50 -1.20
CA ASP A 158 5.33 -3.88 -1.31
C ASP A 158 6.53 -4.82 -1.37
N LEU A 159 6.68 -5.65 -0.34
CA LEU A 159 7.81 -6.56 -0.15
C LEU A 159 7.81 -7.73 -1.14
N PHE A 160 6.63 -8.13 -1.63
CA PHE A 160 6.53 -9.11 -2.71
C PHE A 160 7.07 -8.57 -4.05
N HIS A 161 6.74 -7.32 -4.37
CA HIS A 161 7.28 -6.66 -5.56
C HIS A 161 8.78 -6.38 -5.42
N LEU A 162 9.23 -6.01 -4.22
CA LEU A 162 10.65 -5.83 -3.94
C LEU A 162 11.42 -7.16 -4.06
N ASN A 163 10.93 -8.26 -3.50
CA ASN A 163 11.58 -9.58 -3.54
C ASN A 163 11.89 -10.04 -4.97
N ARG A 164 11.07 -9.66 -5.94
CA ARG A 164 11.26 -9.99 -7.36
C ARG A 164 12.35 -9.17 -8.05
N ASN A 165 12.82 -8.10 -7.42
CA ASN A 165 13.77 -7.14 -8.00
C ASN A 165 15.05 -6.98 -7.16
N CYS A 166 15.05 -7.39 -5.91
CA CYS A 166 16.11 -7.16 -4.94
C CYS A 166 16.43 -8.45 -4.18
N ALA A 167 17.66 -8.93 -4.26
CA ALA A 167 18.09 -10.12 -3.54
C ALA A 167 18.31 -9.87 -2.03
N ASP A 168 18.60 -8.62 -1.65
CA ASP A 168 18.83 -8.21 -0.26
C ASP A 168 17.74 -7.18 0.15
N MET A 169 16.52 -7.67 0.43
CA MET A 169 15.43 -6.83 0.91
C MET A 169 15.78 -6.14 2.24
N PRO A 170 16.35 -6.82 3.26
CA PRO A 170 16.73 -6.16 4.50
C PRO A 170 17.71 -4.99 4.28
N GLY A 171 18.72 -5.16 3.42
CA GLY A 171 19.64 -4.10 3.06
C GLY A 171 18.97 -2.93 2.36
N PHE A 172 18.03 -3.20 1.44
CA PHE A 172 17.22 -2.17 0.78
C PHE A 172 16.39 -1.36 1.79
N ILE A 173 15.69 -2.04 2.69
CA ILE A 173 14.85 -1.39 3.71
C ILE A 173 15.70 -0.50 4.61
N ARG A 174 16.85 -0.97 5.09
CA ARG A 174 17.77 -0.17 5.92
C ARG A 174 18.34 1.03 5.15
N LYS A 175 18.70 0.84 3.87
CA LYS A 175 19.19 1.93 3.00
C LYS A 175 18.20 3.09 2.90
N TYR A 176 16.91 2.77 2.87
CA TYR A 176 15.83 3.77 2.76
C TYR A 176 15.08 4.00 4.08
N ALA A 177 15.73 3.73 5.23
CA ALA A 177 15.18 4.06 6.54
C ALA A 177 14.75 5.53 6.61
N GLY A 178 13.57 5.79 7.19
CA GLY A 178 12.95 7.11 7.23
C GLY A 178 12.30 7.58 5.92
N ARG A 179 12.36 6.76 4.85
CA ARG A 179 11.69 7.01 3.56
C ARG A 179 10.57 6.01 3.26
N ILE A 180 10.25 5.11 4.19
CA ILE A 180 9.21 4.10 4.07
C ILE A 180 8.13 4.43 5.08
N CYS A 181 6.95 4.83 4.62
CA CYS A 181 5.82 5.16 5.49
C CYS A 181 4.91 3.96 5.79
N MET A 182 4.94 2.93 4.96
CA MET A 182 4.22 1.67 5.17
C MET A 182 4.79 0.57 4.28
N VAL A 183 4.51 -0.68 4.63
CA VAL A 183 4.92 -1.86 3.87
C VAL A 183 3.76 -2.80 3.67
N HIS A 184 3.74 -3.53 2.53
CA HIS A 184 2.83 -4.64 2.28
C HIS A 184 3.54 -5.97 2.45
N PHE A 185 2.92 -6.86 3.21
CA PHE A 185 3.32 -8.24 3.39
C PHE A 185 2.42 -9.14 2.54
N LYS A 186 2.94 -9.56 1.41
CA LYS A 186 2.26 -10.35 0.40
C LYS A 186 3.15 -11.48 -0.05
N ASP A 187 2.58 -12.68 -0.28
CA ASP A 187 3.35 -13.88 -0.58
C ASP A 187 2.71 -14.71 -1.68
N SER A 188 3.49 -15.60 -2.30
CA SER A 188 3.00 -16.51 -3.33
C SER A 188 3.76 -17.81 -3.38
N ILE A 189 3.10 -18.85 -3.90
CA ILE A 189 3.73 -20.07 -4.41
C ILE A 189 3.56 -20.06 -5.93
N GLY A 190 4.66 -19.88 -6.66
CA GLY A 190 4.61 -19.63 -8.10
C GLY A 190 3.79 -18.37 -8.42
N THR A 191 2.64 -18.54 -9.09
CA THR A 191 1.72 -17.44 -9.44
C THR A 191 0.51 -17.32 -8.50
N ALA A 192 0.28 -18.30 -7.64
CA ALA A 192 -0.84 -18.30 -6.70
C ALA A 192 -0.48 -17.50 -5.45
N LEU A 193 -1.29 -16.49 -5.12
CA LEU A 193 -1.15 -15.77 -3.85
C LEU A 193 -1.57 -16.68 -2.68
N VAL A 194 -0.79 -16.59 -1.60
CA VAL A 194 -1.03 -17.30 -0.34
C VAL A 194 -0.87 -16.32 0.82
N PRO A 195 -1.36 -16.66 2.03
CA PRO A 195 -1.11 -15.84 3.21
C PRO A 195 0.38 -15.54 3.39
N ALA A 196 0.71 -14.32 3.79
CA ALA A 196 2.10 -13.95 4.06
C ALA A 196 2.75 -14.93 5.06
N GLY A 197 3.98 -15.32 4.77
CA GLY A 197 4.72 -16.32 5.54
C GLY A 197 4.48 -17.78 5.11
N GLN A 198 3.57 -18.04 4.17
CA GLN A 198 3.27 -19.39 3.67
C GLN A 198 3.76 -19.62 2.24
N GLY A 199 4.42 -18.65 1.63
CA GLY A 199 4.88 -18.70 0.25
C GLY A 199 6.41 -18.84 0.11
N GLU A 200 6.90 -18.29 -1.00
CA GLU A 200 8.30 -18.40 -1.42
C GLU A 200 9.10 -17.11 -1.16
N VAL A 201 8.49 -16.07 -0.59
CA VAL A 201 9.20 -14.84 -0.22
C VAL A 201 10.16 -15.13 0.93
N ASN A 202 11.40 -14.73 0.79
CA ASN A 202 12.39 -14.88 1.85
C ASN A 202 12.21 -13.78 2.93
N TRP A 203 11.50 -14.10 3.99
CA TRP A 203 11.21 -13.20 5.09
C TRP A 203 12.35 -13.05 6.11
N ASN A 204 13.47 -13.78 5.97
CA ASN A 204 14.57 -13.73 6.93
C ASN A 204 15.12 -12.31 7.08
N GLY A 205 15.01 -11.77 8.30
CA GLY A 205 15.48 -10.43 8.66
C GLY A 205 14.68 -9.27 8.06
N VAL A 206 13.61 -9.53 7.30
CA VAL A 206 12.81 -8.47 6.63
C VAL A 206 12.00 -7.69 7.65
N VAL A 207 11.23 -8.39 8.52
CA VAL A 207 10.44 -7.73 9.57
C VAL A 207 11.34 -6.96 10.52
N GLN A 208 12.47 -7.56 10.93
CA GLN A 208 13.46 -6.89 11.77
C GLN A 208 14.01 -5.62 11.10
N ALA A 209 14.31 -5.65 9.79
CA ALA A 209 14.76 -4.47 9.06
C ALA A 209 13.70 -3.37 9.01
N CYS A 210 12.42 -3.73 8.87
CA CYS A 210 11.31 -2.76 8.95
C CYS A 210 11.25 -2.08 10.32
N LEU A 211 11.42 -2.85 11.40
CA LEU A 211 11.44 -2.32 12.78
C LEU A 211 12.64 -1.38 12.99
N GLU A 212 13.83 -1.79 12.57
CA GLU A 212 15.06 -0.98 12.65
C GLU A 212 14.96 0.30 11.81
N ALA A 213 14.31 0.24 10.65
CA ALA A 213 14.07 1.40 9.80
C ALA A 213 12.96 2.33 10.31
N GLY A 214 12.27 1.97 11.40
CA GLY A 214 11.19 2.76 11.98
C GLY A 214 9.93 2.80 11.13
N VAL A 215 9.64 1.75 10.35
CA VAL A 215 8.43 1.68 9.53
C VAL A 215 7.20 1.65 10.44
N PRO A 216 6.28 2.63 10.32
CA PRO A 216 5.17 2.74 11.26
C PRO A 216 4.07 1.71 11.04
N TYR A 217 3.78 1.31 9.78
CA TYR A 217 2.65 0.44 9.43
C TYR A 217 3.06 -0.72 8.54
N GLY A 218 2.50 -1.91 8.84
CA GLY A 218 2.62 -3.10 8.00
C GLY A 218 1.25 -3.69 7.69
N PHE A 219 0.93 -3.83 6.41
CA PHE A 219 -0.36 -4.35 5.96
C PHE A 219 -0.19 -5.71 5.31
N VAL A 220 -0.98 -6.70 5.73
CA VAL A 220 -1.09 -7.96 5.00
C VAL A 220 -1.99 -7.78 3.79
N GLU A 221 -1.64 -8.40 2.66
CA GLU A 221 -2.33 -8.25 1.39
C GLU A 221 -2.39 -9.58 0.63
N GLN A 222 -3.59 -9.92 0.13
CA GLN A 222 -3.80 -11.07 -0.76
C GLN A 222 -5.04 -10.84 -1.63
N GLU A 223 -4.90 -10.39 -2.87
CA GLU A 223 -6.02 -9.98 -3.73
C GLU A 223 -6.75 -11.15 -4.40
N THR A 224 -6.15 -12.35 -4.40
CA THR A 224 -6.77 -13.57 -4.94
C THR A 224 -6.64 -14.72 -3.95
N TRP A 225 -7.71 -15.46 -3.76
CA TRP A 225 -7.79 -16.52 -2.77
C TRP A 225 -8.67 -17.67 -3.29
N ASN A 226 -8.41 -18.89 -2.82
CA ASN A 226 -9.14 -20.11 -3.18
C ASN A 226 -9.95 -20.69 -2.02
N ARG A 227 -10.00 -19.98 -0.89
CA ARG A 227 -10.77 -20.27 0.32
C ARG A 227 -11.29 -18.96 0.92
N ASP A 228 -11.87 -18.97 2.09
CA ASP A 228 -12.37 -17.75 2.73
C ASP A 228 -11.25 -16.68 2.85
N PRO A 229 -11.45 -15.47 2.33
CA PRO A 229 -10.43 -14.41 2.37
C PRO A 229 -10.10 -13.96 3.79
N TYR A 230 -11.05 -14.00 4.70
CA TYR A 230 -10.82 -13.58 6.09
C TYR A 230 -9.97 -14.59 6.84
N ASP A 231 -10.11 -15.90 6.55
CA ASP A 231 -9.21 -16.93 7.08
C ASP A 231 -7.78 -16.69 6.59
N CYS A 232 -7.61 -16.39 5.29
CA CYS A 232 -6.30 -16.09 4.69
C CYS A 232 -5.66 -14.86 5.33
N LEU A 233 -6.41 -13.77 5.48
CA LEU A 233 -5.94 -12.54 6.09
C LEU A 233 -5.65 -12.69 7.58
N GLY A 234 -6.47 -13.47 8.31
CA GLY A 234 -6.26 -13.78 9.72
C GLY A 234 -4.96 -14.55 9.95
N GLU A 235 -4.67 -15.56 9.13
CA GLU A 235 -3.41 -16.31 9.19
C GLU A 235 -2.19 -15.43 8.87
N ALA A 236 -2.29 -14.58 7.84
CA ALA A 236 -1.23 -13.66 7.49
C ALA A 236 -0.97 -12.63 8.59
N LEU A 237 -2.03 -12.07 9.18
CA LEU A 237 -1.94 -11.09 10.27
C LEU A 237 -1.35 -11.72 11.55
N GLN A 238 -1.78 -12.93 11.89
CA GLN A 238 -1.22 -13.69 13.01
C GLN A 238 0.27 -13.96 12.79
N TRP A 239 0.64 -14.48 11.59
CA TRP A 239 2.04 -14.69 11.26
C TRP A 239 2.88 -13.42 11.41
N LEU A 240 2.40 -12.28 10.91
CA LEU A 240 3.11 -11.02 11.02
C LEU A 240 3.27 -10.57 12.48
N ASN A 241 2.21 -10.69 13.29
CA ASN A 241 2.24 -10.34 14.71
C ASN A 241 3.21 -11.23 15.50
N ASP A 242 3.35 -12.50 15.13
CA ASP A 242 4.30 -13.42 15.75
C ASP A 242 5.78 -13.06 15.45
N GLN A 243 6.04 -12.19 14.45
CA GLN A 243 7.38 -11.70 14.11
C GLN A 243 7.76 -10.40 14.84
N LEU A 244 6.80 -9.71 15.49
CA LEU A 244 7.01 -8.44 16.19
C LEU A 244 7.39 -8.64 17.65
#